data_dea62a76ffe731a5fa1a9364ac141f7f
#
_entry.id   dea62a76ffe731a5fa1a9364ac141f7f
#
_cell.length_a   1.000
_cell.length_b   1.000
_cell.length_c   1.000
_cell.angle_alpha   90.00
_cell.angle_beta   90.00
_cell.angle_gamma   90.00
#
_symmetry.space_group_name_H-M   'P 1'
#
loop_
_entity.id
_entity.type
_entity.pdbx_description
1 polymer ?
#
loop_
_entity_poly.entity_id
_entity_poly.type
_entity_poly.pdbx_seq_one_letter_code
_entity_poly.pdbx_strand_id
1 'polypeptide(L)'
;MKLIVLCIILMISRGLSYRIVNASSRSPFLMMSSFSKGINDIGNDIGNDVIKSVENNNDNDDNNNNEILLKTWLEKIETSIAKSRKVKGGNYVQIATIDENGSPNCRTVVFRGFLKYNNDENIAMKMITDLRSEKVNQIKSSPICEMVWWFSQSSEQYRIKGTLKLVSNEPNELEEFKSARKQMWGNLSDPAREQFFWLQPGKEYEGNPIVPTGGRDSDGKVLSPPDTFLLMLLLPSSVKYLRLKDNYAQNDRLENNNTWLSTRVNP
;
A
#
# COMPACT_ATOMS: atom_id res chain seq x y z
N MET A 1 23.17 19.62 1.88
CA MET A 1 23.57 19.69 0.48
C MET A 1 25.03 19.27 0.23
N LYS A 2 25.61 18.36 1.03
CA LYS A 2 27.02 17.90 0.85
C LYS A 2 27.18 16.36 0.83
N LEU A 3 26.11 15.57 0.89
CA LEU A 3 26.21 14.10 0.91
C LEU A 3 25.71 13.40 -0.38
N ILE A 4 25.15 14.14 -1.33
CA ILE A 4 24.68 13.57 -2.64
C ILE A 4 25.78 13.63 -3.70
N VAL A 5 26.85 14.39 -3.48
CA VAL A 5 27.94 14.57 -4.47
C VAL A 5 28.98 13.44 -4.40
N LEU A 6 29.02 12.63 -3.35
CA LEU A 6 30.07 11.60 -3.19
C LEU A 6 29.76 10.26 -3.88
N CYS A 7 28.52 9.99 -4.28
CA CYS A 7 28.17 8.75 -5.00
C CYS A 7 28.35 8.85 -6.52
N ILE A 8 28.53 10.04 -7.09
CA ILE A 8 28.68 10.22 -8.55
C ILE A 8 30.14 10.20 -9.00
N ILE A 9 31.11 10.38 -8.11
CA ILE A 9 32.54 10.45 -8.47
C ILE A 9 33.23 9.07 -8.53
N LEU A 10 32.61 8.01 -8.06
CA LEU A 10 33.21 6.65 -8.06
C LEU A 10 32.85 5.77 -9.28
N MET A 11 32.10 6.29 -10.25
CA MET A 11 31.74 5.57 -11.48
C MET A 11 32.50 5.98 -12.74
N ILE A 12 33.49 6.90 -12.67
CA ILE A 12 34.23 7.38 -13.85
C ILE A 12 35.60 6.70 -14.03
N SER A 13 35.98 5.71 -13.23
CA SER A 13 37.30 5.07 -13.34
C SER A 13 37.33 3.71 -14.02
N ARG A 14 36.29 3.25 -14.70
CA ARG A 14 36.38 2.08 -15.60
C ARG A 14 35.75 2.43 -16.93
N GLY A 15 36.67 2.67 -17.91
CA GLY A 15 36.32 3.01 -19.28
C GLY A 15 35.44 1.93 -19.95
N LEU A 16 34.21 2.30 -20.24
CA LEU A 16 33.32 1.64 -21.18
C LEU A 16 32.69 2.72 -22.04
N SER A 17 33.18 2.82 -23.27
CA SER A 17 32.64 3.73 -24.29
C SER A 17 31.28 3.24 -24.76
N TYR A 18 30.25 4.04 -24.52
CA TYR A 18 28.96 3.89 -25.20
C TYR A 18 28.84 4.91 -26.32
N ARG A 19 28.62 4.42 -27.54
CA ARG A 19 28.24 5.25 -28.69
C ARG A 19 26.84 5.80 -28.48
N ILE A 20 26.71 7.12 -28.43
CA ILE A 20 25.44 7.83 -28.49
C ILE A 20 25.01 7.87 -29.97
N VAL A 21 23.90 7.22 -30.29
CA VAL A 21 23.24 7.39 -31.59
C VAL A 21 22.21 8.50 -31.43
N ASN A 22 22.50 9.64 -32.00
CA ASN A 22 21.54 10.75 -32.14
C ASN A 22 20.49 10.37 -33.18
N ALA A 23 19.20 10.31 -32.75
CA ALA A 23 18.07 10.36 -33.68
C ALA A 23 17.32 11.67 -33.46
N SER A 24 17.42 12.54 -34.43
CA SER A 24 16.78 13.86 -34.53
C SER A 24 15.28 13.73 -34.88
N SER A 25 14.49 14.56 -34.19
CA SER A 25 13.33 15.29 -34.68
C SER A 25 12.25 14.62 -35.55
N ARG A 26 11.03 14.58 -35.05
CA ARG A 26 9.82 15.18 -35.65
C ARG A 26 8.58 14.92 -34.79
N SER A 27 7.96 16.00 -34.33
CA SER A 27 6.56 16.02 -33.90
C SER A 27 5.62 15.64 -35.04
N PRO A 28 4.44 15.09 -34.70
CA PRO A 28 3.23 15.74 -35.18
C PRO A 28 2.21 16.01 -34.07
N PHE A 29 1.80 17.24 -34.03
CA PHE A 29 0.54 17.73 -33.52
C PHE A 29 -0.59 17.20 -34.44
N LEU A 30 -1.70 16.73 -33.87
CA LEU A 30 -3.08 17.05 -34.24
C LEU A 30 -4.06 15.91 -33.91
N MET A 31 -5.16 16.32 -33.29
CA MET A 31 -6.49 15.70 -33.24
C MET A 31 -6.71 14.50 -32.31
N MET A 32 -7.43 14.76 -31.22
CA MET A 32 -8.78 14.23 -31.02
C MET A 32 -9.50 14.98 -29.91
N SER A 33 -10.42 15.81 -30.31
CA SER A 33 -11.59 16.26 -29.56
C SER A 33 -12.62 15.13 -29.51
N SER A 34 -13.47 15.17 -28.47
CA SER A 34 -14.68 14.36 -28.27
C SER A 34 -14.53 12.99 -27.63
N PHE A 35 -14.70 12.97 -26.31
CA PHE A 35 -15.60 12.06 -25.59
C PHE A 35 -15.78 12.59 -24.16
N SER A 36 -16.66 13.60 -24.03
CA SER A 36 -17.27 13.94 -22.75
C SER A 36 -18.75 13.59 -22.87
N LYS A 37 -19.20 12.54 -22.17
CA LYS A 37 -20.55 12.40 -21.63
C LYS A 37 -20.66 11.10 -20.81
N GLY A 38 -21.08 11.28 -19.56
CA GLY A 38 -21.74 10.24 -18.80
C GLY A 38 -20.90 9.61 -17.70
N ILE A 39 -20.88 10.20 -16.52
CA ILE A 39 -21.01 9.60 -15.18
C ILE A 39 -21.09 10.79 -14.21
N ASN A 40 -22.25 11.42 -14.17
CA ASN A 40 -22.72 12.08 -12.95
C ASN A 40 -23.78 11.16 -12.38
N ASP A 41 -23.75 11.01 -11.10
CA ASP A 41 -24.63 10.33 -10.17
C ASP A 41 -24.03 9.05 -9.60
N ILE A 42 -23.49 9.20 -8.42
CA ILE A 42 -23.57 8.43 -7.17
C ILE A 42 -22.44 8.94 -6.28
N GLY A 43 -22.76 9.77 -5.29
CA GLY A 43 -21.72 10.19 -4.33
C GLY A 43 -22.04 11.44 -3.52
N ASN A 44 -23.29 11.68 -3.18
CA ASN A 44 -23.67 12.58 -2.10
C ASN A 44 -24.41 11.76 -1.06
N ASP A 45 -23.68 11.32 -0.07
CA ASP A 45 -24.10 11.23 1.34
C ASP A 45 -22.94 10.64 2.14
N ILE A 46 -22.64 11.27 3.23
CA ILE A 46 -21.65 11.03 4.28
C ILE A 46 -20.52 12.07 4.24
N GLY A 47 -20.70 13.16 4.91
CA GLY A 47 -19.62 14.10 5.15
C GLY A 47 -19.96 15.49 5.66
N ASN A 48 -21.09 15.69 6.32
CA ASN A 48 -21.44 17.00 6.90
C ASN A 48 -21.96 16.93 8.33
N ASP A 49 -21.26 16.23 9.21
CA ASP A 49 -21.54 16.34 10.65
C ASP A 49 -20.28 16.02 11.45
N VAL A 50 -19.27 16.88 11.40
CA VAL A 50 -18.30 17.08 12.50
C VAL A 50 -17.44 18.33 12.19
N ILE A 51 -18.06 19.48 12.04
CA ILE A 51 -17.38 20.77 12.27
C ILE A 51 -18.42 21.76 12.77
N LYS A 52 -18.76 21.68 14.03
CA LYS A 52 -19.32 22.80 14.81
C LYS A 52 -19.33 22.40 16.28
N SER A 53 -18.29 22.79 16.96
CA SER A 53 -18.29 23.15 18.38
C SER A 53 -16.83 23.21 18.85
N VAL A 54 -16.29 24.37 18.95
CA VAL A 54 -15.57 24.90 20.10
C VAL A 54 -15.03 26.27 19.68
N GLU A 55 -15.90 27.27 19.80
CA GLU A 55 -15.50 28.62 20.15
C GLU A 55 -16.36 28.98 21.35
N ASN A 56 -15.76 29.00 22.52
CA ASN A 56 -16.15 29.92 23.59
C ASN A 56 -14.98 30.01 24.59
N ASN A 57 -14.50 31.22 24.66
CA ASN A 57 -13.53 31.73 25.60
C ASN A 57 -14.04 31.59 27.05
N ASN A 58 -13.14 31.23 27.97
CA ASN A 58 -13.00 31.95 29.24
C ASN A 58 -11.62 31.64 29.85
N ASP A 59 -10.95 32.73 30.15
CA ASP A 59 -9.68 32.81 30.84
C ASP A 59 -9.76 32.28 32.29
N ASN A 60 -8.57 31.88 32.77
CA ASN A 60 -8.14 31.57 34.14
C ASN A 60 -8.27 30.10 34.58
N ASP A 61 -7.18 29.37 34.46
CA ASP A 61 -6.49 28.75 35.61
C ASP A 61 -5.11 28.17 35.16
N ASP A 62 -4.07 28.66 35.83
CA ASP A 62 -2.72 28.15 35.77
C ASP A 62 -2.67 26.73 36.34
N ASN A 63 -2.31 25.79 35.53
CA ASN A 63 -1.74 24.46 35.70
C ASN A 63 -2.36 23.44 34.75
N ASN A 64 -2.20 23.69 33.45
CA ASN A 64 -2.57 22.67 32.48
C ASN A 64 -1.28 22.16 31.81
N ASN A 65 -0.79 21.01 32.28
CA ASN A 65 0.07 20.13 31.50
C ASN A 65 -0.73 19.74 30.24
N ASN A 66 -0.77 20.63 29.27
CA ASN A 66 -1.28 20.36 27.92
C ASN A 66 -0.29 19.37 27.28
N GLU A 67 -0.42 18.10 27.65
CA GLU A 67 0.17 17.00 26.91
C GLU A 67 -0.45 17.08 25.51
N ILE A 68 0.30 17.64 24.55
CA ILE A 68 -0.16 17.70 23.16
C ILE A 68 -0.34 16.27 22.68
N LEU A 69 -1.59 15.79 22.68
CA LEU A 69 -1.92 14.46 22.21
C LEU A 69 -1.49 14.31 20.74
N LEU A 70 -0.45 13.52 20.50
CA LEU A 70 0.06 13.29 19.15
C LEU A 70 -0.97 12.48 18.36
N LYS A 71 -1.29 12.93 17.14
CA LYS A 71 -2.09 12.13 16.21
C LYS A 71 -1.37 10.81 15.95
N THR A 72 -2.15 9.73 15.95
CA THR A 72 -1.65 8.39 15.66
C THR A 72 -1.15 8.26 14.23
N TRP A 73 -0.35 7.24 13.94
CA TRP A 73 0.09 6.95 12.58
C TRP A 73 -1.08 6.73 11.62
N LEU A 74 -2.18 6.14 12.11
CA LEU A 74 -3.36 5.85 11.29
C LEU A 74 -4.01 7.13 10.79
N GLU A 75 -4.26 8.09 11.66
CA GLU A 75 -4.84 9.39 11.30
C GLU A 75 -3.94 10.15 10.31
N LYS A 76 -2.61 10.05 10.48
CA LYS A 76 -1.66 10.68 9.57
C LYS A 76 -1.67 10.03 8.19
N ILE A 77 -1.60 8.69 8.12
CA ILE A 77 -1.53 7.98 6.83
C ILE A 77 -2.85 8.09 6.06
N GLU A 78 -4.00 8.07 6.73
CA GLU A 78 -5.29 8.32 6.07
C GLU A 78 -5.35 9.71 5.43
N THR A 79 -4.82 10.72 6.12
CA THR A 79 -4.68 12.07 5.57
C THR A 79 -3.77 12.09 4.34
N SER A 80 -2.64 11.39 4.38
CA SER A 80 -1.68 11.31 3.26
C SER A 80 -2.26 10.56 2.06
N ILE A 81 -3.01 9.47 2.31
CA ILE A 81 -3.75 8.72 1.29
C ILE A 81 -4.79 9.62 0.62
N ALA A 82 -5.58 10.35 1.42
CA ALA A 82 -6.62 11.23 0.89
C ALA A 82 -6.05 12.32 -0.03
N LYS A 83 -4.93 12.92 0.35
CA LYS A 83 -4.21 13.93 -0.48
C LYS A 83 -3.65 13.31 -1.77
N SER A 84 -3.29 12.03 -1.76
CA SER A 84 -2.63 11.34 -2.87
C SER A 84 -3.58 10.56 -3.79
N ARG A 85 -4.90 10.64 -3.60
CA ARG A 85 -5.90 9.86 -4.38
C ARG A 85 -5.79 10.03 -5.89
N LYS A 86 -5.37 11.21 -6.37
CA LYS A 86 -5.22 11.52 -7.80
C LYS A 86 -3.82 11.23 -8.35
N VAL A 87 -2.90 10.78 -7.49
CA VAL A 87 -1.53 10.46 -7.91
C VAL A 87 -1.50 9.07 -8.51
N LYS A 88 -1.04 8.95 -9.76
CA LYS A 88 -0.85 7.63 -10.40
C LYS A 88 0.17 6.82 -9.57
N GLY A 89 -0.23 5.63 -9.14
CA GLY A 89 0.60 4.79 -8.27
C GLY A 89 0.67 5.26 -6.81
N GLY A 90 -0.16 6.20 -6.38
CA GLY A 90 -0.20 6.68 -4.99
C GLY A 90 -0.53 5.61 -3.96
N ASN A 91 -1.08 4.47 -4.40
CA ASN A 91 -1.33 3.29 -3.58
C ASN A 91 -0.30 2.16 -3.79
N TYR A 92 0.82 2.42 -4.47
CA TYR A 92 1.92 1.46 -4.62
C TYR A 92 2.83 1.56 -3.40
N VAL A 93 3.08 0.41 -2.77
CA VAL A 93 3.92 0.31 -1.58
C VAL A 93 5.03 -0.71 -1.82
N GLN A 94 6.18 -0.52 -1.20
CA GLN A 94 7.28 -1.48 -1.21
C GLN A 94 7.21 -2.33 0.05
N ILE A 95 7.24 -3.67 -0.12
CA ILE A 95 7.33 -4.59 1.02
C ILE A 95 8.63 -5.39 0.93
N ALA A 96 9.26 -5.57 2.07
CA ALA A 96 10.41 -6.43 2.24
C ALA A 96 10.02 -7.66 3.06
N THR A 97 10.34 -8.85 2.53
CA THR A 97 10.22 -10.15 3.21
C THR A 97 11.60 -10.79 3.29
N ILE A 98 11.77 -11.79 4.11
CA ILE A 98 13.05 -12.48 4.34
C ILE A 98 12.93 -13.90 3.78
N ASP A 99 13.89 -14.32 2.96
CA ASP A 99 13.96 -15.69 2.49
C ASP A 99 14.55 -16.66 3.54
N GLU A 100 14.60 -17.92 3.20
CA GLU A 100 15.14 -18.99 4.06
C GLU A 100 16.62 -18.80 4.43
N ASN A 101 17.38 -18.04 3.64
CA ASN A 101 18.78 -17.73 3.88
C ASN A 101 18.96 -16.42 4.68
N GLY A 102 17.87 -15.79 5.13
CA GLY A 102 17.91 -14.52 5.84
C GLY A 102 18.10 -13.29 4.94
N SER A 103 18.04 -13.46 3.59
CA SER A 103 18.22 -12.36 2.65
C SER A 103 16.92 -11.57 2.48
N PRO A 104 16.99 -10.23 2.49
CA PRO A 104 15.81 -9.39 2.27
C PRO A 104 15.43 -9.37 0.79
N ASN A 105 14.14 -9.55 0.52
CA ASN A 105 13.55 -9.48 -0.81
C ASN A 105 12.52 -8.36 -0.85
N CYS A 106 12.74 -7.34 -1.69
CA CYS A 106 11.87 -6.17 -1.81
C CYS A 106 11.13 -6.15 -3.15
N ARG A 107 9.85 -5.77 -3.12
CA ARG A 107 9.02 -5.58 -4.33
C ARG A 107 7.91 -4.58 -4.09
N THR A 108 7.36 -4.06 -5.17
CA THR A 108 6.18 -3.20 -5.13
C THR A 108 4.92 -4.06 -5.16
N VAL A 109 3.97 -3.73 -4.30
CA VAL A 109 2.61 -4.29 -4.27
C VAL A 109 1.59 -3.16 -4.19
N VAL A 110 0.32 -3.48 -4.40
CA VAL A 110 -0.76 -2.48 -4.38
C VAL A 110 -1.48 -2.54 -3.03
N PHE A 111 -1.47 -1.43 -2.30
CA PHE A 111 -2.33 -1.25 -1.13
C PHE A 111 -3.80 -1.20 -1.56
N ARG A 112 -4.65 -1.96 -0.88
CA ARG A 112 -6.06 -2.16 -1.21
C ARG A 112 -7.01 -1.71 -0.10
N GLY A 113 -6.55 -0.88 0.82
CA GLY A 113 -7.34 -0.37 1.93
C GLY A 113 -7.02 -1.04 3.27
N PHE A 114 -7.64 -0.53 4.30
CA PHE A 114 -7.58 -1.10 5.64
C PHE A 114 -8.68 -2.15 5.84
N LEU A 115 -8.44 -3.05 6.76
CA LEU A 115 -9.40 -3.98 7.31
C LEU A 115 -9.40 -3.79 8.83
N LYS A 116 -10.53 -3.43 9.38
CA LYS A 116 -10.77 -3.48 10.81
C LYS A 116 -11.33 -4.86 11.16
N TYR A 117 -10.91 -5.44 12.25
CA TYR A 117 -11.32 -6.77 12.70
C TYR A 117 -11.28 -6.86 14.21
N ASN A 118 -11.81 -7.94 14.78
CA ASN A 118 -11.93 -8.09 16.22
C ASN A 118 -12.73 -6.93 16.86
N ASN A 119 -13.97 -6.71 16.39
CA ASN A 119 -14.84 -5.60 16.82
C ASN A 119 -14.19 -4.20 16.66
N ASP A 120 -13.47 -4.01 15.53
CA ASP A 120 -12.78 -2.77 15.20
C ASP A 120 -11.57 -2.40 16.10
N GLU A 121 -11.18 -3.27 17.03
CA GLU A 121 -10.05 -3.05 17.92
C GLU A 121 -8.70 -3.15 17.17
N ASN A 122 -8.65 -3.94 16.11
CA ASN A 122 -7.44 -4.21 15.35
C ASN A 122 -7.57 -3.71 13.92
N ILE A 123 -6.42 -3.35 13.34
CA ILE A 123 -6.35 -2.90 11.96
C ILE A 123 -5.29 -3.68 11.18
N ALA A 124 -5.64 -4.06 9.96
CA ALA A 124 -4.73 -4.67 8.99
C ALA A 124 -4.71 -3.88 7.69
N MET A 125 -3.58 -3.93 6.98
CA MET A 125 -3.43 -3.33 5.65
C MET A 125 -3.60 -4.41 4.59
N LYS A 126 -4.57 -4.21 3.67
CA LYS A 126 -4.93 -5.21 2.64
C LYS A 126 -4.05 -5.09 1.42
N MET A 127 -3.57 -6.21 0.94
CA MET A 127 -2.91 -6.44 -0.35
C MET A 127 -3.37 -7.77 -0.91
N ILE A 128 -2.94 -8.13 -2.11
CA ILE A 128 -3.24 -9.44 -2.71
C ILE A 128 -1.94 -10.06 -3.23
N THR A 129 -1.94 -11.39 -3.30
CA THR A 129 -0.83 -12.13 -3.89
C THR A 129 -1.31 -13.44 -4.50
N ASP A 130 -0.52 -14.00 -5.41
CA ASP A 130 -0.69 -15.35 -5.93
C ASP A 130 -0.02 -16.36 -5.00
N LEU A 131 -0.73 -17.43 -4.66
CA LEU A 131 -0.25 -18.54 -3.84
C LEU A 131 1.08 -19.12 -4.35
N ARG A 132 1.28 -19.11 -5.66
CA ARG A 132 2.44 -19.71 -6.34
C ARG A 132 3.65 -18.76 -6.40
N SER A 133 3.49 -17.51 -5.93
CA SER A 133 4.59 -16.54 -5.95
C SER A 133 5.60 -16.82 -4.84
N GLU A 134 6.87 -16.55 -5.14
CA GLU A 134 8.01 -16.79 -4.24
C GLU A 134 7.83 -16.18 -2.83
N LYS A 135 7.24 -14.97 -2.75
CA LYS A 135 6.98 -14.29 -1.48
C LYS A 135 6.09 -15.09 -0.52
N VAL A 136 5.25 -15.99 -1.05
CA VAL A 136 4.39 -16.83 -0.21
C VAL A 136 5.22 -17.81 0.60
N ASN A 137 6.26 -18.42 0.01
CA ASN A 137 7.19 -19.30 0.72
C ASN A 137 7.98 -18.52 1.77
N GLN A 138 8.44 -17.31 1.42
CA GLN A 138 9.14 -16.42 2.35
C GLN A 138 8.24 -16.07 3.55
N ILE A 139 6.98 -15.71 3.33
CA ILE A 139 6.02 -15.38 4.40
C ILE A 139 5.71 -16.59 5.27
N LYS A 140 5.62 -17.78 4.69
CA LYS A 140 5.40 -19.03 5.45
C LYS A 140 6.60 -19.37 6.36
N SER A 141 7.82 -19.13 5.90
CA SER A 141 9.04 -19.33 6.69
C SER A 141 9.23 -18.23 7.73
N SER A 142 9.02 -16.97 7.35
CA SER A 142 9.15 -15.82 8.23
C SER A 142 8.10 -14.77 7.86
N PRO A 143 7.05 -14.60 8.69
CA PRO A 143 5.99 -13.64 8.39
C PRO A 143 6.40 -12.18 8.64
N ILE A 144 7.61 -11.93 9.15
CA ILE A 144 8.10 -10.58 9.44
C ILE A 144 8.22 -9.78 8.15
N CYS A 145 7.72 -8.55 8.17
CA CYS A 145 7.72 -7.66 7.03
C CYS A 145 7.98 -6.22 7.46
N GLU A 146 8.67 -5.48 6.61
CA GLU A 146 8.67 -4.02 6.65
C GLU A 146 8.11 -3.50 5.33
N MET A 147 7.12 -2.60 5.42
CA MET A 147 6.55 -1.86 4.30
C MET A 147 7.08 -0.44 4.31
N VAL A 148 7.42 0.08 3.12
CA VAL A 148 7.69 1.51 2.92
C VAL A 148 6.62 2.10 2.01
N TRP A 149 6.05 3.23 2.44
CA TRP A 149 5.13 4.03 1.63
C TRP A 149 5.62 5.48 1.57
N TRP A 150 5.90 5.93 0.36
CA TRP A 150 6.33 7.28 0.08
C TRP A 150 5.23 8.09 -0.58
N PHE A 151 4.90 9.23 0.01
CA PHE A 151 3.94 10.20 -0.50
C PHE A 151 4.69 11.42 -1.06
N SER A 152 4.90 11.43 -2.38
CA SER A 152 5.74 12.43 -3.05
C SER A 152 5.21 13.86 -2.93
N GLN A 153 3.88 14.05 -2.92
CA GLN A 153 3.26 15.38 -2.84
C GLN A 153 3.46 16.06 -1.49
N SER A 154 3.49 15.30 -0.42
CA SER A 154 3.66 15.82 0.95
C SER A 154 5.05 15.58 1.51
N SER A 155 5.93 14.88 0.76
CA SER A 155 7.26 14.46 1.19
C SER A 155 7.23 13.69 2.52
N GLU A 156 6.27 12.77 2.61
CA GLU A 156 6.04 11.95 3.79
C GLU A 156 6.44 10.49 3.52
N GLN A 157 7.09 9.88 4.50
CA GLN A 157 7.46 8.46 4.47
C GLN A 157 6.89 7.74 5.67
N TYR A 158 6.30 6.60 5.43
CA TYR A 158 5.89 5.65 6.46
C TYR A 158 6.69 4.37 6.29
N ARG A 159 7.33 3.92 7.38
CA ARG A 159 7.98 2.61 7.48
C ARG A 159 7.19 1.80 8.50
N ILE A 160 6.49 0.79 8.03
CA ILE A 160 5.52 0.03 8.81
C ILE A 160 6.05 -1.39 8.98
N LYS A 161 6.42 -1.76 10.20
CA LYS A 161 6.81 -3.12 10.56
C LYS A 161 5.61 -3.89 11.08
N GLY A 162 5.60 -5.18 10.82
CA GLY A 162 4.56 -6.07 11.29
C GLY A 162 4.74 -7.48 10.77
N THR A 163 3.68 -8.26 10.85
CA THR A 163 3.62 -9.62 10.34
C THR A 163 2.64 -9.72 9.18
N LEU A 164 3.00 -10.52 8.17
CA LEU A 164 2.12 -10.82 7.06
C LEU A 164 1.30 -12.08 7.35
N LYS A 165 -0.01 -11.96 7.19
CA LYS A 165 -0.95 -13.09 7.21
C LYS A 165 -1.48 -13.33 5.80
N LEU A 166 -1.41 -14.59 5.36
CA LEU A 166 -1.99 -15.06 4.11
C LEU A 166 -3.36 -15.65 4.40
N VAL A 167 -4.39 -15.13 3.76
CA VAL A 167 -5.77 -15.58 3.91
C VAL A 167 -6.18 -16.34 2.64
N SER A 168 -6.44 -17.63 2.79
CA SER A 168 -6.90 -18.53 1.74
C SER A 168 -8.39 -18.86 1.91
N ASN A 169 -8.81 -19.99 1.35
CA ASN A 169 -10.17 -20.52 1.53
C ASN A 169 -10.24 -21.59 2.62
N GLU A 170 -9.30 -21.61 3.56
CA GLU A 170 -9.25 -22.61 4.62
C GLU A 170 -10.46 -22.52 5.56
N PRO A 171 -11.02 -23.67 5.99
CA PRO A 171 -12.21 -23.69 6.84
C PRO A 171 -12.02 -22.97 8.18
N ASN A 172 -10.83 -23.06 8.76
CA ASN A 172 -10.50 -22.50 10.08
C ASN A 172 -10.12 -21.02 10.09
N GLU A 173 -10.20 -20.34 8.93
CA GLU A 173 -9.90 -18.90 8.87
C GLU A 173 -11.05 -18.09 9.50
N LEU A 174 -10.73 -16.94 10.11
CA LEU A 174 -11.74 -16.04 10.68
C LEU A 174 -12.73 -15.59 9.58
N GLU A 175 -14.02 -15.56 9.92
CA GLU A 175 -15.08 -15.19 8.95
C GLU A 175 -14.89 -13.75 8.42
N GLU A 176 -14.39 -12.83 9.23
CA GLU A 176 -14.04 -11.47 8.81
C GLU A 176 -12.98 -11.48 7.70
N PHE A 177 -11.97 -12.36 7.81
CA PHE A 177 -10.91 -12.49 6.81
C PHE A 177 -11.40 -13.19 5.54
N LYS A 178 -12.24 -14.23 5.66
CA LYS A 178 -12.88 -14.89 4.50
C LYS A 178 -13.77 -13.91 3.74
N SER A 179 -14.58 -13.14 4.46
CA SER A 179 -15.43 -12.11 3.89
C SER A 179 -14.61 -11.03 3.18
N ALA A 180 -13.54 -10.56 3.81
CA ALA A 180 -12.62 -9.57 3.21
C ALA A 180 -11.93 -10.12 1.95
N ARG A 181 -11.53 -11.42 1.93
CA ARG A 181 -10.95 -12.09 0.75
C ARG A 181 -11.97 -12.14 -0.40
N LYS A 182 -13.20 -12.57 -0.12
CA LYS A 182 -14.28 -12.64 -1.13
C LYS A 182 -14.62 -11.26 -1.69
N GLN A 183 -14.76 -10.27 -0.82
CA GLN A 183 -15.02 -8.88 -1.23
C GLN A 183 -13.86 -8.32 -2.07
N MET A 184 -12.62 -8.59 -1.66
CA MET A 184 -11.45 -8.14 -2.40
C MET A 184 -11.42 -8.71 -3.82
N TRP A 185 -11.73 -10.01 -3.98
CA TRP A 185 -11.83 -10.65 -5.30
C TRP A 185 -12.89 -9.99 -6.18
N GLY A 186 -14.09 -9.76 -5.63
CA GLY A 186 -15.18 -9.10 -6.34
C GLY A 186 -14.85 -7.68 -6.82
N ASN A 187 -14.02 -6.96 -6.05
CA ASN A 187 -13.62 -5.58 -6.33
C ASN A 187 -12.40 -5.45 -7.27
N LEU A 188 -11.80 -6.57 -7.70
CA LEU A 188 -10.71 -6.52 -8.68
C LEU A 188 -11.24 -6.14 -10.07
N SER A 189 -10.44 -5.42 -10.84
CA SER A 189 -10.68 -5.26 -12.27
C SER A 189 -10.51 -6.58 -13.01
N ASP A 190 -11.16 -6.73 -14.16
CA ASP A 190 -11.07 -7.93 -14.98
C ASP A 190 -9.62 -8.34 -15.28
N PRO A 191 -8.73 -7.43 -15.76
CA PRO A 191 -7.33 -7.79 -15.97
C PRO A 191 -6.58 -8.22 -14.69
N ALA A 192 -6.97 -7.70 -13.53
CA ALA A 192 -6.36 -8.10 -12.28
C ALA A 192 -6.81 -9.49 -11.82
N ARG A 193 -8.05 -9.92 -12.14
CA ARG A 193 -8.52 -11.27 -11.87
C ARG A 193 -7.88 -12.30 -12.78
N GLU A 194 -7.73 -12.01 -14.08
CA GLU A 194 -7.12 -12.90 -15.07
C GLU A 194 -5.75 -13.41 -14.66
N GLN A 195 -4.94 -12.56 -13.99
CA GLN A 195 -3.58 -12.91 -13.55
C GLN A 195 -3.53 -14.16 -12.67
N PHE A 196 -4.57 -14.45 -11.89
CA PHE A 196 -4.64 -15.62 -11.02
C PHE A 196 -4.90 -16.94 -11.74
N PHE A 197 -5.24 -16.87 -13.03
CA PHE A 197 -5.40 -18.03 -13.92
C PHE A 197 -4.21 -18.21 -14.86
N TRP A 198 -3.23 -17.29 -14.87
CA TRP A 198 -2.03 -17.38 -15.68
C TRP A 198 -1.11 -18.52 -15.23
N LEU A 199 -0.10 -18.80 -16.04
CA LEU A 199 0.97 -19.75 -15.69
C LEU A 199 1.71 -19.31 -14.42
N GLN A 200 2.41 -20.24 -13.78
CA GLN A 200 3.09 -20.00 -12.52
C GLN A 200 4.10 -18.85 -12.63
N PRO A 201 3.99 -17.81 -11.77
CA PRO A 201 4.94 -16.71 -11.78
C PRO A 201 6.37 -17.20 -11.45
N GLY A 202 7.39 -16.59 -12.11
CA GLY A 202 8.80 -16.90 -11.87
C GLY A 202 9.32 -18.16 -12.59
N LYS A 203 8.49 -18.84 -13.38
CA LYS A 203 8.94 -19.93 -14.28
C LYS A 203 9.31 -19.40 -15.66
N GLU A 204 9.99 -20.22 -16.46
CA GLU A 204 10.25 -19.91 -17.86
C GLU A 204 8.95 -19.56 -18.59
N TYR A 205 9.04 -18.63 -19.54
CA TYR A 205 7.88 -18.18 -20.29
C TYR A 205 7.47 -19.23 -21.33
N GLU A 206 6.27 -19.79 -21.19
CA GLU A 206 5.71 -20.82 -22.06
C GLU A 206 4.60 -20.30 -23.00
N GLY A 207 4.50 -18.98 -23.14
CA GLY A 207 3.44 -18.35 -23.94
C GLY A 207 2.27 -17.83 -23.10
N ASN A 208 1.23 -17.34 -23.78
CA ASN A 208 0.03 -16.82 -23.12
C ASN A 208 -0.98 -17.97 -22.95
N PRO A 209 -1.37 -18.30 -21.72
CA PRO A 209 -2.40 -19.31 -21.50
C PRO A 209 -3.79 -18.80 -21.92
N ILE A 210 -4.67 -19.72 -22.30
CA ILE A 210 -6.08 -19.42 -22.45
C ILE A 210 -6.69 -19.38 -21.03
N VAL A 211 -7.20 -18.22 -20.64
CA VAL A 211 -7.77 -17.99 -19.31
C VAL A 211 -9.21 -17.48 -19.43
N PRO A 212 -10.05 -17.65 -18.39
CA PRO A 212 -11.37 -17.04 -18.36
C PRO A 212 -11.26 -15.51 -18.48
N THR A 213 -11.82 -14.94 -19.53
CA THR A 213 -11.78 -13.49 -19.81
C THR A 213 -12.38 -12.72 -18.64
N GLY A 214 -11.63 -11.79 -18.05
CA GLY A 214 -12.06 -11.03 -16.88
C GLY A 214 -12.21 -11.86 -15.60
N GLY A 215 -11.79 -13.13 -15.59
CA GLY A 215 -12.09 -14.06 -14.49
C GLY A 215 -13.59 -14.29 -14.34
N ARG A 216 -14.32 -14.44 -15.49
CA ARG A 216 -15.78 -14.62 -15.56
C ARG A 216 -16.13 -15.94 -16.25
N ASP A 217 -17.35 -16.42 -15.96
CA ASP A 217 -17.96 -17.54 -16.68
C ASP A 217 -18.59 -17.11 -18.02
N SER A 218 -19.21 -18.07 -18.73
CA SER A 218 -19.89 -17.84 -20.01
C SER A 218 -21.03 -16.81 -19.92
N ASP A 219 -21.63 -16.68 -18.74
CA ASP A 219 -22.77 -15.78 -18.49
C ASP A 219 -22.29 -14.38 -18.04
N GLY A 220 -20.97 -14.14 -18.01
CA GLY A 220 -20.34 -12.88 -17.60
C GLY A 220 -20.30 -12.69 -16.09
N LYS A 221 -20.66 -13.66 -15.29
CA LYS A 221 -20.60 -13.61 -13.83
C LYS A 221 -19.16 -13.84 -13.36
N VAL A 222 -18.73 -13.06 -12.36
CA VAL A 222 -17.41 -13.25 -11.75
C VAL A 222 -17.31 -14.63 -11.12
N LEU A 223 -16.29 -15.38 -11.51
CA LEU A 223 -15.96 -16.67 -10.92
C LEU A 223 -15.63 -16.55 -9.44
N SER A 224 -15.80 -17.62 -8.68
CA SER A 224 -15.30 -17.68 -7.30
C SER A 224 -13.79 -17.46 -7.25
N PRO A 225 -13.25 -16.90 -6.15
CA PRO A 225 -11.81 -16.73 -6.02
C PRO A 225 -11.10 -18.08 -6.16
N PRO A 226 -10.16 -18.26 -7.11
CA PRO A 226 -9.41 -19.50 -7.25
C PRO A 226 -8.49 -19.71 -6.03
N ASP A 227 -8.00 -20.94 -5.83
CA ASP A 227 -7.08 -21.26 -4.73
C ASP A 227 -5.76 -20.51 -4.84
N THR A 228 -5.37 -20.09 -6.05
CA THR A 228 -4.20 -19.25 -6.29
C THR A 228 -4.37 -17.84 -5.75
N PHE A 229 -5.59 -17.36 -5.52
CA PHE A 229 -5.84 -16.01 -4.99
C PHE A 229 -5.73 -15.99 -3.46
N LEU A 230 -4.80 -15.22 -2.94
CA LEU A 230 -4.66 -14.95 -1.50
C LEU A 230 -4.89 -13.46 -1.20
N LEU A 231 -5.68 -13.19 -0.15
CA LEU A 231 -5.64 -11.90 0.52
C LEU A 231 -4.41 -11.90 1.43
N MET A 232 -3.57 -10.88 1.30
CA MET A 232 -2.38 -10.69 2.11
C MET A 232 -2.60 -9.49 3.04
N LEU A 233 -2.53 -9.74 4.35
CA LEU A 233 -2.75 -8.75 5.38
C LEU A 233 -1.43 -8.45 6.07
N LEU A 234 -1.03 -7.17 6.12
CA LEU A 234 0.01 -6.71 7.04
C LEU A 234 -0.66 -6.29 8.35
N LEU A 235 -0.27 -6.92 9.44
CA LEU A 235 -0.68 -6.63 10.82
C LEU A 235 0.42 -5.74 11.43
N PRO A 236 0.22 -4.42 11.53
CA PRO A 236 1.25 -3.51 11.97
C PRO A 236 1.58 -3.68 13.45
N SER A 237 2.87 -3.61 13.80
CA SER A 237 3.35 -3.59 15.19
C SER A 237 4.13 -2.32 15.54
N SER A 238 4.73 -1.67 14.55
CA SER A 238 5.34 -0.35 14.73
C SER A 238 5.38 0.43 13.43
N VAL A 239 5.33 1.76 13.55
CA VAL A 239 5.38 2.68 12.41
C VAL A 239 6.41 3.78 12.70
N LYS A 240 7.30 4.01 11.76
CA LYS A 240 8.18 5.18 11.75
C LYS A 240 7.67 6.13 10.68
N TYR A 241 7.23 7.30 11.11
CA TYR A 241 6.76 8.37 10.25
C TYR A 241 7.82 9.46 10.14
N LEU A 242 8.07 9.94 8.93
CA LEU A 242 8.96 11.05 8.63
C LEU A 242 8.28 11.99 7.63
N ARG A 243 8.32 13.29 7.91
CA ARG A 243 7.90 14.36 6.99
C ARG A 243 9.06 15.31 6.75
N LEU A 244 9.59 15.33 5.52
CA LEU A 244 10.79 16.10 5.19
C LEU A 244 10.57 17.60 5.16
N LYS A 245 9.32 18.05 4.92
CA LYS A 245 9.01 19.49 4.79
C LYS A 245 9.43 20.30 6.01
N ASP A 246 9.30 19.72 7.20
CA ASP A 246 9.59 20.37 8.50
C ASP A 246 10.43 19.49 9.43
N ASN A 247 11.07 18.44 8.88
CA ASN A 247 11.87 17.48 9.62
C ASN A 247 11.12 16.88 10.82
N TYR A 248 9.83 16.59 10.62
CA TYR A 248 9.00 15.95 11.63
C TYR A 248 9.18 14.44 11.60
N ALA A 249 9.56 13.81 12.70
CA ALA A 249 9.59 12.35 12.83
C ALA A 249 8.86 11.87 14.08
N GLN A 250 8.19 10.73 13.98
CA GLN A 250 7.42 10.11 15.04
C GLN A 250 7.55 8.59 14.93
N ASN A 251 7.67 7.94 16.07
CA ASN A 251 7.55 6.50 16.19
C ASN A 251 6.24 6.16 16.89
N ASP A 252 5.50 5.23 16.30
CA ASP A 252 4.31 4.64 16.88
C ASP A 252 4.58 3.15 17.11
N ARG A 253 4.25 2.63 18.28
CA ARG A 253 4.43 1.22 18.64
C ARG A 253 3.16 0.68 19.27
N LEU A 254 2.79 -0.53 18.86
CA LEU A 254 1.69 -1.27 19.44
C LEU A 254 2.17 -1.91 20.75
N GLU A 255 1.50 -1.60 21.85
CA GLU A 255 1.77 -2.15 23.17
C GLU A 255 0.93 -3.42 23.43
N ASN A 256 1.28 -4.17 24.47
CA ASN A 256 0.64 -5.46 24.79
C ASN A 256 -0.86 -5.37 25.09
N ASN A 257 -1.36 -4.19 25.48
CA ASN A 257 -2.77 -3.90 25.73
C ASN A 257 -3.53 -3.46 24.49
N ASN A 258 -2.96 -3.67 23.30
CA ASN A 258 -3.50 -3.27 22.00
C ASN A 258 -3.66 -1.75 21.80
N THR A 259 -2.95 -0.94 22.56
CA THR A 259 -2.90 0.52 22.40
C THR A 259 -1.65 0.95 21.63
N TRP A 260 -1.75 2.07 20.92
CA TRP A 260 -0.63 2.64 20.18
C TRP A 260 0.03 3.76 21.01
N LEU A 261 1.30 3.58 21.32
CA LEU A 261 2.13 4.61 21.94
C LEU A 261 2.84 5.41 20.86
N SER A 262 2.58 6.72 20.83
CA SER A 262 3.21 7.66 19.88
C SER A 262 4.30 8.48 20.58
N THR A 263 5.48 8.53 19.98
CA THR A 263 6.62 9.28 20.53
C THR A 263 7.23 10.16 19.44
N ARG A 264 7.39 11.45 19.72
CA ARG A 264 8.15 12.37 18.89
C ARG A 264 9.62 12.04 18.97
N VAL A 265 10.31 11.92 17.82
CA VAL A 265 11.74 11.59 17.74
C VAL A 265 12.47 12.55 16.81
N ASN A 266 13.80 12.56 16.89
CA ASN A 266 14.62 13.24 15.90
C ASN A 266 14.56 12.48 14.56
N PRO A 267 14.52 13.21 13.41
CA PRO A 267 14.47 12.62 12.08
C PRO A 267 15.79 11.95 11.68
#